data_c13ebc7acbdb3a6bcf8ce73fc5470735
#
_entry.id   c13ebc7acbdb3a6bcf8ce73fc5470735
#
_cell.length_a   1.000
_cell.length_b   1.000
_cell.length_c   1.000
_cell.angle_alpha   90.00
_cell.angle_beta   90.00
_cell.angle_gamma   90.00
#
_symmetry.space_group_name_H-M   'P 1'
#
loop_
_entity.id
_entity.type
_entity.pdbx_description
1 polymer ?
#
loop_
_entity_poly.entity_id
_entity_poly.type
_entity_poly.pdbx_seq_one_letter_code
_entity_poly.pdbx_strand_id
1 'polypeptide(L)'
;MTIRPETRRYIFCLSALILILQVAVATGQSKKSGVTVSYEQSGTSRIARFKNSNSYPVRVEFSYQGTRTRGSGEASGEGAVFVGANFFATYGAGGLSITSVRIKSVMRSD
;
A
#
# COMPACT_ATOMS: atom_id res chain seq x y z
N MET A 1 0.36 -41.04 -24.05
CA MET A 1 0.14 -40.55 -24.15
C MET A 1 -0.29 -39.94 -23.46
N THR A 2 -0.37 -39.75 -23.10
CA THR A 2 -1.01 -39.26 -22.51
C THR A 2 -0.67 -38.52 -21.50
N ILE A 3 0.17 -38.62 -20.89
CA ILE A 3 0.55 -37.96 -19.91
C ILE A 3 0.86 -36.66 -20.14
N ARG A 4 1.32 -36.32 -21.17
CA ARG A 4 1.65 -35.09 -21.43
C ARG A 4 0.65 -34.11 -21.03
N PRO A 5 -0.55 -34.32 -21.11
CA PRO A 5 -1.53 -33.32 -20.78
C PRO A 5 -1.50 -32.94 -19.35
N GLU A 6 -1.30 -33.86 -18.49
CA GLU A 6 -1.30 -33.55 -17.09
C GLU A 6 -0.14 -32.67 -16.74
N THR A 7 0.97 -32.90 -17.30
CA THR A 7 2.13 -32.11 -17.03
C THR A 7 1.88 -30.68 -17.39
N ARG A 8 1.25 -30.44 -18.48
CA ARG A 8 0.98 -29.08 -18.86
C ARG A 8 0.10 -28.38 -17.89
N ARG A 9 -0.84 -29.06 -17.35
CA ARG A 9 -1.74 -28.44 -16.42
C ARG A 9 -1.03 -27.98 -15.17
N TYR A 10 -0.08 -28.72 -14.72
CA TYR A 10 0.66 -28.30 -13.55
C TYR A 10 1.36 -27.00 -13.81
N ILE A 11 1.92 -26.86 -14.96
CA ILE A 11 2.63 -25.65 -15.31
C ILE A 11 1.70 -24.47 -15.30
N PHE A 12 0.51 -24.64 -15.81
CA PHE A 12 -0.44 -23.56 -15.82
C PHE A 12 -0.78 -23.09 -14.41
N CYS A 13 -0.96 -24.01 -13.50
CA CYS A 13 -1.29 -23.63 -12.15
C CYS A 13 -0.23 -22.79 -11.52
N LEU A 14 1.01 -23.14 -11.73
CA LEU A 14 2.09 -22.37 -11.18
C LEU A 14 2.12 -20.96 -11.75
N SER A 15 1.89 -20.84 -13.02
CA SER A 15 1.87 -19.54 -13.64
C SER A 15 0.78 -18.66 -13.06
N ALA A 16 -0.37 -19.24 -12.82
CA ALA A 16 -1.46 -18.46 -12.26
C ALA A 16 -1.14 -17.93 -10.89
N LEU A 17 -0.49 -18.72 -10.07
CA LEU A 17 -0.12 -18.28 -8.75
C LEU A 17 0.84 -17.11 -8.81
N ILE A 18 1.78 -17.15 -9.69
CA ILE A 18 2.73 -16.09 -9.83
C ILE A 18 2.04 -14.81 -10.24
N LEU A 19 1.09 -14.91 -11.14
CA LEU A 19 0.37 -13.74 -11.58
C LEU A 19 -0.39 -13.09 -10.44
N ILE A 20 -0.97 -13.88 -9.58
CA ILE A 20 -1.70 -13.33 -8.47
C ILE A 20 -0.78 -12.54 -7.56
N LEU A 21 0.40 -13.05 -7.31
CA LEU A 21 1.34 -12.33 -6.48
C LEU A 21 1.74 -11.01 -7.11
N GLN A 22 1.94 -11.00 -8.40
CA GLN A 22 2.31 -9.79 -9.08
C GLN A 22 1.22 -8.74 -8.98
N VAL A 23 0.00 -9.15 -9.10
CA VAL A 23 -1.11 -8.23 -8.99
C VAL A 23 -1.15 -7.63 -7.61
N ALA A 24 -0.93 -8.43 -6.59
CA ALA A 24 -0.94 -7.92 -5.23
C ALA A 24 0.13 -6.87 -5.03
N VAL A 25 1.29 -7.08 -5.60
CA VAL A 25 2.36 -6.12 -5.49
C VAL A 25 2.02 -4.86 -6.28
N ALA A 26 1.43 -5.04 -7.45
CA ALA A 26 1.13 -3.91 -8.30
C ALA A 26 0.02 -3.03 -7.75
N THR A 27 -0.78 -3.53 -6.82
CA THR A 27 -1.90 -2.75 -6.32
C THR A 27 -1.56 -1.86 -5.17
N GLY A 28 -0.31 -1.53 -5.03
CA GLY A 28 -0.09 -0.37 -4.25
C GLY A 28 0.51 -0.52 -2.89
N GLN A 29 1.35 -1.46 -2.73
CA GLN A 29 2.17 -1.43 -1.54
C GLN A 29 3.51 -0.83 -1.91
N SER A 30 4.00 0.08 -1.10
CA SER A 30 5.33 0.60 -1.25
C SER A 30 6.03 0.52 0.09
N LYS A 31 7.35 0.46 0.06
CA LYS A 31 8.12 0.28 1.27
C LYS A 31 9.37 1.12 1.21
N LYS A 32 9.70 1.77 2.31
CA LYS A 32 10.93 2.52 2.44
C LYS A 32 11.38 2.49 3.89
N SER A 33 12.63 2.12 4.12
CA SER A 33 13.25 2.15 5.45
C SER A 33 12.42 1.44 6.53
N GLY A 34 11.89 0.28 6.19
CA GLY A 34 11.14 -0.50 7.16
C GLY A 34 9.69 -0.07 7.32
N VAL A 35 9.23 0.89 6.54
CA VAL A 35 7.83 1.33 6.59
C VAL A 35 7.12 0.90 5.32
N THR A 36 5.99 0.26 5.47
CA THR A 36 5.17 -0.22 4.36
C THR A 36 3.86 0.53 4.32
N VAL A 37 3.43 0.91 3.14
CA VAL A 37 2.14 1.57 2.95
C VAL A 37 1.18 0.58 2.32
N SER A 38 0.00 0.48 2.89
CA SER A 38 -1.10 -0.26 2.30
C SER A 38 -2.34 0.62 2.37
N TYR A 39 -3.44 0.14 1.81
CA TYR A 39 -4.66 0.94 1.73
C TYR A 39 -5.82 0.14 2.27
N GLU A 40 -6.74 0.83 2.93
CA GLU A 40 -7.93 0.17 3.42
C GLU A 40 -9.14 1.07 3.21
N GLN A 41 -10.30 0.46 3.16
CA GLN A 41 -11.54 1.19 2.96
C GLN A 41 -12.04 1.70 4.29
N SER A 42 -12.44 2.95 4.32
CA SER A 42 -13.03 3.55 5.49
C SER A 42 -14.29 4.28 5.04
N GLY A 43 -15.45 3.69 5.27
CA GLY A 43 -16.70 4.23 4.75
C GLY A 43 -16.69 4.20 3.24
N THR A 44 -16.86 5.36 2.62
CA THR A 44 -16.86 5.47 1.17
C THR A 44 -15.51 5.93 0.64
N SER A 45 -14.52 6.09 1.50
CA SER A 45 -13.20 6.57 1.09
C SER A 45 -12.15 5.53 1.36
N ARG A 46 -11.02 5.71 0.73
CA ARG A 46 -9.87 4.85 0.92
C ARG A 46 -8.81 5.64 1.66
N ILE A 47 -8.22 5.03 2.66
CA ILE A 47 -7.20 5.67 3.47
C ILE A 47 -5.91 4.88 3.40
N ALA A 48 -4.81 5.51 3.78
CA ALA A 48 -3.51 4.88 3.79
C ALA A 48 -3.21 4.33 5.17
N ARG A 49 -2.51 3.21 5.21
CA ARG A 49 -2.08 2.60 6.45
C ARG A 49 -0.57 2.41 6.37
N PHE A 50 0.14 2.96 7.35
CA PHE A 50 1.59 2.86 7.41
C PHE A 50 1.96 1.87 8.50
N LYS A 51 2.76 0.89 8.15
CA LYS A 51 3.25 -0.09 9.13
C LYS A 51 4.74 0.07 9.31
N ASN A 52 5.17 0.26 10.54
CA ASN A 52 6.56 0.40 10.90
C ASN A 52 7.07 -0.93 11.43
N SER A 53 8.01 -1.54 10.72
CA SER A 53 8.62 -2.79 11.12
C SER A 53 9.91 -2.57 11.92
N ASN A 54 10.27 -1.33 12.16
CA ASN A 54 11.46 -1.02 12.93
C ASN A 54 11.17 -1.17 14.43
N SER A 55 12.20 -1.42 15.20
CA SER A 55 12.08 -1.56 16.64
C SER A 55 12.10 -0.21 17.37
N TYR A 56 11.96 0.89 16.64
CA TYR A 56 11.93 2.22 17.20
C TYR A 56 10.85 3.02 16.46
N PRO A 57 10.32 4.07 17.10
CA PRO A 57 9.30 4.88 16.42
C PRO A 57 9.91 5.74 15.33
N VAL A 58 9.11 6.03 14.33
CA VAL A 58 9.56 6.82 13.18
C VAL A 58 8.55 7.91 12.84
N ARG A 59 9.05 8.95 12.22
CA ARG A 59 8.23 9.96 11.59
C ARG A 59 8.33 9.77 10.08
N VAL A 60 7.20 9.61 9.44
CA VAL A 60 7.13 9.35 8.01
C VAL A 60 6.56 10.57 7.32
N GLU A 61 7.32 11.13 6.39
CA GLU A 61 6.82 12.20 5.53
C GLU A 61 6.49 11.62 4.18
N PHE A 62 5.37 12.03 3.63
CA PHE A 62 4.87 11.43 2.40
C PHE A 62 4.07 12.43 1.58
N SER A 63 3.93 12.13 0.30
CA SER A 63 2.99 12.81 -0.56
C SER A 63 1.90 11.83 -0.96
N TYR A 64 0.72 12.35 -1.28
CA TYR A 64 -0.39 11.49 -1.66
C TYR A 64 -1.18 12.10 -2.80
N GLN A 65 -1.89 11.24 -3.50
CA GLN A 65 -2.86 11.62 -4.49
C GLN A 65 -4.18 10.94 -4.17
N GLY A 66 -5.25 11.55 -4.54
CA GLY A 66 -6.56 10.97 -4.29
C GLY A 66 -7.60 11.55 -5.22
N THR A 67 -8.78 10.93 -5.16
CA THR A 67 -9.93 11.35 -5.95
C THR A 67 -10.94 11.97 -5.01
N ARG A 68 -11.54 13.07 -5.42
CA ARG A 68 -12.53 13.73 -4.59
C ARG A 68 -13.74 12.82 -4.42
N THR A 69 -14.24 12.74 -3.19
CA THR A 69 -15.41 11.92 -2.90
C THR A 69 -16.69 12.64 -3.25
N ARG A 70 -16.63 13.96 -3.40
CA ARG A 70 -17.76 14.76 -3.85
C ARG A 70 -17.31 15.59 -5.03
N GLY A 71 -18.11 15.60 -6.08
CA GLY A 71 -17.72 16.28 -7.29
C GLY A 71 -16.82 15.40 -8.10
N SER A 72 -15.87 15.99 -8.80
CA SER A 72 -14.98 15.25 -9.65
C SER A 72 -13.58 15.82 -9.55
N GLY A 73 -12.62 15.07 -10.07
CA GLY A 73 -11.25 15.52 -10.13
C GLY A 73 -10.38 14.87 -9.09
N GLU A 74 -9.10 15.14 -9.23
CA GLU A 74 -8.06 14.61 -8.37
C GLU A 74 -7.43 15.71 -7.58
N ALA A 75 -6.86 15.36 -6.45
CA ALA A 75 -6.14 16.30 -5.63
C ALA A 75 -4.93 15.60 -5.05
N SER A 76 -3.92 16.37 -4.67
CA SER A 76 -2.72 15.82 -4.07
C SER A 76 -2.32 16.69 -2.89
N GLY A 77 -1.49 16.14 -2.03
CA GLY A 77 -1.02 16.87 -0.86
C GLY A 77 0.15 16.16 -0.22
N GLU A 78 0.58 16.69 0.90
CA GLU A 78 1.67 16.12 1.67
C GLU A 78 1.25 16.00 3.11
N GLY A 79 1.84 15.04 3.80
CA GLY A 79 1.53 14.85 5.19
C GLY A 79 2.67 14.16 5.92
N ALA A 80 2.49 13.99 7.22
CA ALA A 80 3.42 13.27 8.05
C ALA A 80 2.65 12.51 9.11
N VAL A 81 3.16 11.34 9.47
CA VAL A 81 2.59 10.55 10.56
C VAL A 81 3.70 10.03 11.44
N PHE A 82 3.38 9.84 12.71
CA PHE A 82 4.29 9.19 13.63
C PHE A 82 3.79 7.77 13.84
N VAL A 83 4.68 6.80 13.69
CA VAL A 83 4.31 5.39 13.81
C VAL A 83 5.20 4.77 14.86
N GLY A 84 4.60 4.21 15.91
CA GLY A 84 5.34 3.56 16.97
C GLY A 84 6.10 2.34 16.50
N ALA A 85 7.03 1.89 17.34
CA ALA A 85 7.84 0.72 17.02
C ALA A 85 6.96 -0.51 16.79
N ASN A 86 7.17 -1.19 15.71
CA ASN A 86 6.41 -2.41 15.36
C ASN A 86 4.89 -2.17 15.38
N PHE A 87 4.48 -0.97 15.04
CA PHE A 87 3.08 -0.61 15.09
C PHE A 87 2.64 -0.01 13.76
N PHE A 88 1.41 0.47 13.71
CA PHE A 88 0.90 1.06 12.46
C PHE A 88 0.13 2.35 12.78
N ALA A 89 -0.05 3.16 11.75
CA ALA A 89 -0.85 4.37 11.82
C ALA A 89 -1.60 4.53 10.52
N THR A 90 -2.74 5.21 10.57
CA THR A 90 -3.54 5.45 9.38
C THR A 90 -3.59 6.94 9.08
N TYR A 91 -3.82 7.25 7.82
CA TYR A 91 -3.95 8.63 7.39
C TYR A 91 -5.06 8.73 6.36
N GLY A 92 -5.98 9.65 6.59
CA GLY A 92 -7.04 9.93 5.63
C GLY A 92 -7.18 11.42 5.45
N ALA A 93 -7.50 11.85 4.26
CA ALA A 93 -7.73 13.25 3.95
C ALA A 93 -9.22 13.46 3.74
N GLY A 94 -9.79 14.44 4.42
CA GLY A 94 -11.23 14.69 4.34
C GLY A 94 -11.64 15.02 2.92
N GLY A 95 -12.73 14.41 2.47
CA GLY A 95 -13.24 14.65 1.14
C GLY A 95 -12.44 14.02 0.02
N LEU A 96 -11.50 13.13 0.36
CA LEU A 96 -10.62 12.54 -0.62
C LEU A 96 -10.48 11.04 -0.38
N SER A 97 -10.51 10.27 -1.44
CA SER A 97 -10.22 8.85 -1.38
C SER A 97 -8.79 8.67 -1.89
N ILE A 98 -7.89 8.23 -1.03
CA ILE A 98 -6.47 8.18 -1.37
C ILE A 98 -6.23 7.07 -2.36
N THR A 99 -5.59 7.38 -3.48
CA THR A 99 -5.30 6.40 -4.52
C THR A 99 -3.84 5.97 -4.50
N SER A 100 -2.94 6.84 -4.08
CA SER A 100 -1.54 6.46 -3.99
C SER A 100 -0.81 7.32 -2.95
N VAL A 101 0.20 6.74 -2.36
CA VAL A 101 1.06 7.42 -1.39
C VAL A 101 2.51 7.14 -1.76
N ARG A 102 3.32 8.17 -1.69
CA ARG A 102 4.74 8.02 -1.92
C ARG A 102 5.48 8.50 -0.68
N ILE A 103 6.23 7.61 -0.06
CA ILE A 103 7.01 7.95 1.11
C ILE A 103 8.22 8.79 0.68
N LYS A 104 8.35 9.96 1.28
CA LYS A 104 9.45 10.86 0.97
C LYS A 104 10.63 10.64 1.91
N SER A 105 10.36 10.47 3.18
CA SER A 105 11.42 10.23 4.15
C SER A 105 10.89 9.50 5.36
N VAL A 106 11.75 8.74 6.01
CA VAL A 106 11.45 8.05 7.25
C VAL A 106 12.57 8.42 8.21
N MET A 107 12.22 9.00 9.34
CA MET A 107 13.19 9.43 10.32
C MET A 107 12.88 8.84 11.67
N ARG A 108 13.91 8.40 12.38
CA ARG A 108 13.75 7.91 13.72
C ARG A 108 13.28 9.06 14.61
N SER A 109 12.35 8.76 15.49
CA SER A 109 11.64 9.79 16.21
C SER A 109 11.72 9.64 17.74
N ASP A 110 12.70 8.97 18.26
CA ASP A 110 12.88 8.83 19.73
C ASP A 110 14.08 9.61 20.23
#